data_fa2c9fdc10cae39816411584741d3fce
#
_entry.id   fa2c9fdc10cae39816411584741d3fce
#
_cell.length_a   1.000
_cell.length_b   1.000
_cell.length_c   1.000
_cell.angle_alpha   90.00
_cell.angle_beta   90.00
_cell.angle_gamma   90.00
#
_symmetry.space_group_name_H-M   'P 1'
#
loop_
_entity.id
_entity.type
_entity.pdbx_description
1 polymer ?
#
loop_
_entity_poly.entity_id
_entity_poly.type
_entity_poly.pdbx_seq_one_letter_code
_entity_poly.pdbx_strand_id
1 'polypeptide(L)'
;AGYKAKGKEFFIHGNRNRKPVHALTEAQKTEIEQIYLSKYFDCTYTAFTEYLAQKENITLSVDEVRTILIDKYIFSPRTHKSTKKRIKKQLLKEQEKAKTQREKVKIQAKIVATEDAHPRQPRCQYFGEEIQMDACIHLWFGKAKTVLHAAIDDATGQVVGLYFDKEETLNGYYNITHQILTKYGIPYLIKTDRRTVFTYKKKASSNIEEDTFTQYAYACHQLGIHIETSSVPEFKPRVERLFQTLQQRIPQELRLAQINTIEEANKFLGTYIKQYNDKFALCINNSKSVMENQPSNEKINLTLATLCKRVVDSEHSIKYKNKYYRFVNKNGAPIYFNKGTTCVVIKSFNG
;
A
#
# COMPACT_ATOMS: atom_id res chain seq x y z
N ALA A 1 35.20 8.21 54.62
CA ALA A 1 36.06 9.42 54.82
C ALA A 1 35.53 10.63 53.98
N GLY A 2 35.22 10.50 52.70
CA GLY A 2 34.82 11.62 51.80
C GLY A 2 33.53 12.35 52.17
N TYR A 3 32.50 11.66 52.67
CA TYR A 3 31.27 12.31 53.16
C TYR A 3 31.46 13.16 54.39
N LYS A 4 32.34 12.72 55.30
CA LYS A 4 32.67 13.52 56.52
C LYS A 4 33.41 14.83 56.17
N ALA A 5 34.19 14.82 55.08
CA ALA A 5 34.94 15.97 54.62
C ALA A 5 34.15 16.95 53.74
N LYS A 6 33.27 16.43 52.85
CA LYS A 6 32.57 17.20 51.82
C LYS A 6 31.05 17.25 51.99
N GLY A 7 30.50 16.60 53.01
CA GLY A 7 29.06 16.57 53.25
C GLY A 7 28.29 15.97 52.06
N LYS A 8 27.09 16.51 51.79
CA LYS A 8 26.20 16.06 50.66
C LYS A 8 26.84 16.24 49.29
N GLU A 9 27.81 17.12 49.12
CA GLU A 9 28.52 17.34 47.86
C GLU A 9 29.35 16.13 47.41
N PHE A 10 29.74 15.25 48.34
CA PHE A 10 30.45 14.01 48.02
C PHE A 10 29.67 13.08 47.12
N PHE A 11 28.32 13.12 47.15
CA PHE A 11 27.45 12.32 46.34
C PHE A 11 27.13 12.91 44.95
N ILE A 12 27.64 14.13 44.69
CA ILE A 12 27.48 14.73 43.38
C ILE A 12 28.44 14.05 42.41
N HIS A 13 27.88 13.29 41.45
CA HIS A 13 28.68 12.65 40.43
C HIS A 13 29.49 13.69 39.64
N GLY A 14 30.78 13.44 39.42
CA GLY A 14 31.70 14.39 38.78
C GLY A 14 31.31 14.78 37.33
N ASN A 15 30.44 14.01 36.68
CA ASN A 15 29.90 14.32 35.38
C ASN A 15 28.54 15.05 35.43
N ARG A 16 28.04 15.40 36.59
CA ARG A 16 26.82 16.19 36.72
C ARG A 16 26.98 17.52 35.96
N ASN A 17 26.01 17.77 35.02
CA ASN A 17 26.01 18.97 34.17
C ASN A 17 27.13 19.05 33.10
N ARG A 18 27.94 18.01 32.91
CA ARG A 18 28.83 17.91 31.73
C ARG A 18 28.06 17.44 30.53
N LYS A 19 28.10 18.22 29.44
CA LYS A 19 27.58 17.75 28.15
C LYS A 19 28.55 16.69 27.59
N PRO A 20 28.05 15.57 27.03
CA PRO A 20 28.88 14.61 26.30
C PRO A 20 29.70 15.29 25.21
N VAL A 21 30.92 14.82 24.95
CA VAL A 21 31.80 15.39 23.91
C VAL A 21 31.14 15.39 22.52
N HIS A 22 30.26 14.41 22.25
CA HIS A 22 29.54 14.29 21.00
C HIS A 22 28.14 14.91 21.03
N ALA A 23 27.82 15.72 22.05
CA ALA A 23 26.52 16.39 22.11
C ALA A 23 26.40 17.44 20.99
N LEU A 24 25.31 17.40 20.25
CA LEU A 24 25.02 18.41 19.23
C LEU A 24 24.97 19.80 19.81
N THR A 25 25.59 20.74 19.11
CA THR A 25 25.52 22.16 19.44
C THR A 25 24.11 22.71 19.17
N GLU A 26 23.75 23.81 19.83
CA GLU A 26 22.45 24.46 19.59
C GLU A 26 22.32 24.97 18.14
N ALA A 27 23.44 25.36 17.51
CA ALA A 27 23.45 25.72 16.09
C ALA A 27 23.05 24.54 15.19
N GLN A 28 23.63 23.35 15.42
CA GLN A 28 23.26 22.12 14.68
C GLN A 28 21.81 21.70 14.92
N LYS A 29 21.30 21.81 16.14
CA LYS A 29 19.88 21.54 16.43
C LYS A 29 18.95 22.50 15.70
N THR A 30 19.32 23.78 15.63
CA THR A 30 18.53 24.77 14.88
C THR A 30 18.59 24.54 13.38
N GLU A 31 19.72 24.12 12.87
CA GLU A 31 19.84 23.70 11.46
C GLU A 31 18.90 22.52 11.13
N ILE A 32 18.89 21.48 11.96
CA ILE A 32 18.00 20.31 11.81
C ILE A 32 16.53 20.74 11.87
N GLU A 33 16.18 21.65 12.78
CA GLU A 33 14.83 22.22 12.88
C GLU A 33 14.45 22.95 11.58
N GLN A 34 15.31 23.80 11.05
CA GLN A 34 15.06 24.53 9.80
C GLN A 34 14.91 23.61 8.59
N ILE A 35 15.76 22.60 8.49
CA ILE A 35 15.68 21.58 7.45
C ILE A 35 14.32 20.85 7.53
N TYR A 36 13.89 20.46 8.76
CA TYR A 36 12.59 19.82 8.94
C TYR A 36 11.44 20.73 8.51
N LEU A 37 11.38 21.94 9.01
CA LEU A 37 10.28 22.87 8.75
C LEU A 37 10.21 23.31 7.28
N SER A 38 11.36 23.45 6.60
CA SER A 38 11.39 23.90 5.20
C SER A 38 11.12 22.81 4.19
N LYS A 39 11.66 21.59 4.40
CA LYS A 39 11.63 20.51 3.39
C LYS A 39 10.82 19.29 3.81
N TYR A 40 10.82 18.94 5.12
CA TYR A 40 10.35 17.64 5.61
C TYR A 40 9.25 17.74 6.67
N PHE A 41 8.52 18.84 6.73
CA PHE A 41 7.53 19.15 7.77
C PHE A 41 6.40 18.10 7.90
N ASP A 42 6.14 17.34 6.85
CA ASP A 42 5.13 16.30 6.76
C ASP A 42 5.68 14.87 7.04
N CYS A 43 7.00 14.77 7.33
CA CYS A 43 7.66 13.48 7.56
C CYS A 43 7.48 12.97 8.97
N THR A 44 7.46 11.63 9.15
CA THR A 44 7.66 11.03 10.46
C THR A 44 9.12 11.18 10.89
N TYR A 45 9.41 11.17 12.20
CA TYR A 45 10.79 11.27 12.68
C TYR A 45 11.71 10.20 12.07
N THR A 46 11.20 8.96 11.88
CA THR A 46 11.96 7.89 11.24
C THR A 46 12.28 8.20 9.78
N ALA A 47 11.28 8.64 8.99
CA ALA A 47 11.50 9.02 7.61
C ALA A 47 12.44 10.22 7.48
N PHE A 48 12.28 11.20 8.33
CA PHE A 48 13.15 12.37 8.35
C PHE A 48 14.60 12.01 8.68
N THR A 49 14.84 11.14 9.68
CA THR A 49 16.20 10.63 9.98
C THR A 49 16.84 9.96 8.79
N GLU A 50 16.07 9.19 8.02
CA GLU A 50 16.55 8.55 6.79
C GLU A 50 16.91 9.58 5.72
N TYR A 51 16.07 10.60 5.52
CA TYR A 51 16.34 11.65 4.55
C TYR A 51 17.53 12.55 4.97
N LEU A 52 17.70 12.82 6.26
CA LEU A 52 18.88 13.50 6.77
C LEU A 52 20.17 12.76 6.37
N ALA A 53 20.20 11.45 6.54
CA ALA A 53 21.36 10.64 6.18
C ALA A 53 21.57 10.57 4.66
N GLN A 54 20.49 10.39 3.88
CA GLN A 54 20.58 10.14 2.44
C GLN A 54 20.71 11.39 1.58
N LYS A 55 20.07 12.49 1.98
CA LYS A 55 19.93 13.71 1.15
C LYS A 55 20.70 14.92 1.72
N GLU A 56 20.85 14.97 3.03
CA GLU A 56 21.51 16.11 3.71
C GLU A 56 22.87 15.70 4.31
N ASN A 57 23.29 14.44 4.21
CA ASN A 57 24.56 13.91 4.76
C ASN A 57 24.71 14.08 6.29
N ILE A 58 23.59 14.14 7.02
CA ILE A 58 23.56 14.24 8.47
C ILE A 58 23.11 12.91 9.06
N THR A 59 24.00 12.23 9.79
CA THR A 59 23.73 10.93 10.41
C THR A 59 23.38 11.11 11.89
N LEU A 60 22.13 10.83 12.25
CA LEU A 60 21.60 10.88 13.61
C LEU A 60 20.73 9.65 13.87
N SER A 61 20.51 9.35 15.14
CA SER A 61 19.52 8.35 15.54
C SER A 61 18.10 8.94 15.52
N VAL A 62 17.09 8.07 15.37
CA VAL A 62 15.68 8.51 15.44
C VAL A 62 15.32 9.15 16.78
N ASP A 63 15.94 8.71 17.87
CA ASP A 63 15.68 9.25 19.20
C ASP A 63 16.32 10.62 19.38
N GLU A 64 17.49 10.89 18.80
CA GLU A 64 18.09 12.23 18.79
C GLU A 64 17.22 13.21 17.99
N VAL A 65 16.82 12.84 16.78
CA VAL A 65 15.91 13.67 15.96
C VAL A 65 14.59 13.93 16.69
N ARG A 66 14.02 12.89 17.30
CA ARG A 66 12.80 13.03 18.12
C ARG A 66 12.98 14.03 19.26
N THR A 67 14.09 13.91 20.00
CA THR A 67 14.36 14.79 21.14
C THR A 67 14.50 16.23 20.69
N ILE A 68 15.29 16.49 19.64
CA ILE A 68 15.50 17.83 19.08
C ILE A 68 14.17 18.49 18.69
N LEU A 69 13.33 17.77 17.95
CA LEU A 69 12.08 18.33 17.44
C LEU A 69 11.02 18.48 18.54
N ILE A 70 10.93 17.53 19.49
CA ILE A 70 10.00 17.63 20.62
C ILE A 70 10.37 18.79 21.56
N ASP A 71 11.65 18.99 21.82
CA ASP A 71 12.13 20.13 22.66
C ASP A 71 11.75 21.50 22.06
N LYS A 72 11.54 21.52 20.71
CA LYS A 72 11.07 22.70 19.96
C LYS A 72 9.55 22.68 19.70
N TYR A 73 8.80 21.78 20.35
CA TYR A 73 7.36 21.58 20.18
C TYR A 73 6.92 21.23 18.74
N ILE A 74 7.80 20.64 17.96
CA ILE A 74 7.52 20.21 16.60
C ILE A 74 7.14 18.73 16.61
N PHE A 75 5.88 18.43 16.31
CA PHE A 75 5.33 17.08 16.38
C PHE A 75 5.18 16.45 15.00
N SER A 76 5.60 15.18 14.88
CA SER A 76 5.41 14.42 13.64
C SER A 76 3.94 13.97 13.46
N PRO A 77 3.49 13.67 12.22
CA PRO A 77 2.13 13.17 11.97
C PRO A 77 1.75 11.89 12.74
N ARG A 78 2.74 11.14 13.25
CA ARG A 78 2.52 9.94 14.09
C ARG A 78 2.28 10.19 15.56
N THR A 79 2.40 11.40 16.02
CA THR A 79 2.26 11.72 17.46
C THR A 79 0.89 11.35 18.01
N HIS A 80 -0.17 11.40 17.17
CA HIS A 80 -1.51 10.95 17.53
C HIS A 80 -1.59 9.43 17.84
N LYS A 81 -0.79 8.57 17.18
CA LYS A 81 -0.75 7.12 17.48
C LYS A 81 0.00 6.82 18.80
N SER A 82 0.99 7.62 19.17
CA SER A 82 1.66 7.48 20.47
C SER A 82 0.71 7.83 21.61
N THR A 83 -0.28 8.69 21.37
CA THR A 83 -1.32 9.05 22.35
C THR A 83 -2.21 7.84 22.66
N LYS A 84 -2.62 7.02 21.67
CA LYS A 84 -3.35 5.77 21.91
C LYS A 84 -2.54 4.81 22.81
N LYS A 85 -1.26 4.64 22.53
CA LYS A 85 -0.37 3.78 23.33
C LYS A 85 -0.20 4.32 24.76
N ARG A 86 -0.17 5.64 24.95
CA ARG A 86 -0.13 6.29 26.26
C ARG A 86 -1.43 6.11 27.01
N ILE A 87 -2.58 6.28 26.35
CA ILE A 87 -3.91 6.05 26.92
C ILE A 87 -4.05 4.59 27.36
N LYS A 88 -3.65 3.61 26.54
CA LYS A 88 -3.65 2.20 26.91
C LYS A 88 -2.80 1.92 28.15
N LYS A 89 -1.57 2.49 28.22
CA LYS A 89 -0.69 2.35 29.37
C LYS A 89 -1.29 3.01 30.63
N GLN A 90 -2.06 4.07 30.46
CA GLN A 90 -2.78 4.75 31.54
C GLN A 90 -3.97 3.90 32.03
N LEU A 91 -4.75 3.33 31.13
CA LEU A 91 -5.85 2.42 31.43
C LEU A 91 -5.40 1.15 32.18
N LEU A 92 -4.24 0.59 31.78
CA LEU A 92 -3.66 -0.56 32.50
C LEU A 92 -3.28 -0.20 33.94
N LYS A 93 -2.68 0.98 34.18
CA LYS A 93 -2.38 1.47 35.52
C LYS A 93 -3.64 1.78 36.34
N GLU A 94 -4.71 2.24 35.71
CA GLU A 94 -6.02 2.44 36.36
C GLU A 94 -6.65 1.12 36.71
N GLN A 95 -6.54 0.08 35.88
CA GLN A 95 -7.01 -1.27 36.14
C GLN A 95 -6.30 -1.91 37.34
N GLU A 96 -5.00 -1.70 37.49
CA GLU A 96 -4.23 -2.16 38.66
C GLU A 96 -4.72 -1.51 39.96
N LYS A 97 -5.15 -0.23 39.89
CA LYS A 97 -5.64 0.55 41.03
C LYS A 97 -7.12 0.34 41.34
N ALA A 98 -7.90 -0.24 40.43
CA ALA A 98 -9.32 -0.44 40.59
C ALA A 98 -9.64 -1.45 41.70
N LYS A 99 -10.45 -1.04 42.68
CA LYS A 99 -10.81 -1.83 43.86
C LYS A 99 -11.98 -2.78 43.62
N THR A 100 -12.88 -2.43 42.70
CA THR A 100 -14.07 -3.23 42.43
C THR A 100 -13.99 -4.02 41.15
N GLN A 101 -14.57 -5.23 41.13
CA GLN A 101 -14.61 -6.08 39.94
C GLN A 101 -15.35 -5.41 38.79
N ARG A 102 -16.40 -4.62 39.08
CA ARG A 102 -17.17 -3.86 38.08
C ARG A 102 -16.32 -2.78 37.37
N GLU A 103 -15.46 -2.09 38.09
CA GLU A 103 -14.52 -1.11 37.52
C GLU A 103 -13.48 -1.80 36.64
N LYS A 104 -12.92 -2.92 37.11
CA LYS A 104 -11.94 -3.72 36.34
C LYS A 104 -12.54 -4.19 35.00
N VAL A 105 -13.79 -4.67 34.99
CA VAL A 105 -14.48 -5.10 33.77
C VAL A 105 -14.74 -3.91 32.82
N LYS A 106 -15.16 -2.73 33.33
CA LYS A 106 -15.32 -1.52 32.50
C LYS A 106 -14.02 -1.03 31.89
N ILE A 107 -12.93 -1.06 32.66
CA ILE A 107 -11.62 -0.68 32.17
C ILE A 107 -11.09 -1.72 31.16
N GLN A 108 -11.32 -2.99 31.40
CA GLN A 108 -10.97 -4.06 30.47
C GLN A 108 -11.70 -3.92 29.14
N ALA A 109 -13.00 -3.60 29.15
CA ALA A 109 -13.77 -3.32 27.94
C ALA A 109 -13.18 -2.13 27.14
N LYS A 110 -12.72 -1.08 27.85
CA LYS A 110 -12.02 0.05 27.20
C LYS A 110 -10.66 -0.33 26.62
N ILE A 111 -9.92 -1.22 27.28
CA ILE A 111 -8.65 -1.75 26.79
C ILE A 111 -8.89 -2.59 25.52
N VAL A 112 -9.86 -3.51 25.56
CA VAL A 112 -10.23 -4.36 24.41
C VAL A 112 -10.70 -3.50 23.22
N ALA A 113 -11.46 -2.44 23.45
CA ALA A 113 -11.86 -1.50 22.41
C ALA A 113 -10.66 -0.72 21.80
N THR A 114 -9.52 -0.65 22.50
CA THR A 114 -8.28 -0.04 21.98
C THR A 114 -7.31 -1.05 21.38
N GLU A 115 -7.55 -2.35 21.57
CA GLU A 115 -6.76 -3.44 20.98
C GLU A 115 -7.38 -3.90 19.67
N ASP A 116 -6.54 -4.11 18.64
CA ASP A 116 -6.93 -4.91 17.48
C ASP A 116 -7.01 -6.38 17.96
N ALA A 117 -8.22 -6.83 18.26
CA ALA A 117 -8.49 -8.13 18.88
C ALA A 117 -8.29 -9.34 17.94
N HIS A 118 -7.68 -9.14 16.76
CA HIS A 118 -7.58 -10.19 15.75
C HIS A 118 -6.24 -10.92 15.81
N PRO A 119 -6.25 -12.26 15.84
CA PRO A 119 -5.03 -13.05 15.79
C PRO A 119 -4.27 -12.77 14.48
N ARG A 120 -2.96 -12.60 14.57
CA ARG A 120 -2.10 -12.41 13.40
C ARG A 120 -2.15 -13.68 12.55
N GLN A 121 -2.58 -13.55 11.29
CA GLN A 121 -2.46 -14.65 10.34
C GLN A 121 -0.97 -14.95 10.09
N PRO A 122 -0.55 -16.23 10.10
CA PRO A 122 0.79 -16.62 9.71
C PRO A 122 1.05 -16.21 8.26
N ARG A 123 2.31 -16.05 7.88
CA ARG A 123 2.70 -15.81 6.50
C ARG A 123 2.66 -17.10 5.70
N CYS A 124 2.38 -16.99 4.41
CA CYS A 124 2.65 -18.06 3.45
C CYS A 124 4.13 -18.43 3.45
N GLN A 125 4.45 -19.64 3.03
CA GLN A 125 5.83 -20.14 3.04
C GLN A 125 6.60 -19.76 1.77
N TYR A 126 5.90 -19.68 0.64
CA TYR A 126 6.52 -19.54 -0.68
C TYR A 126 6.15 -18.23 -1.35
N PHE A 127 7.14 -17.64 -2.04
CA PHE A 127 6.89 -16.48 -2.88
C PHE A 127 5.91 -16.81 -4.01
N GLY A 128 4.87 -16.00 -4.18
CA GLY A 128 3.84 -16.20 -5.18
C GLY A 128 2.69 -17.12 -4.78
N GLU A 129 2.73 -17.68 -3.56
CA GLU A 129 1.64 -18.50 -3.02
C GLU A 129 0.37 -17.67 -2.81
N GLU A 130 0.51 -16.47 -2.25
CA GLU A 130 -0.58 -15.52 -2.03
C GLU A 130 -0.12 -14.09 -2.33
N ILE A 131 -0.82 -13.43 -3.24
CA ILE A 131 -0.68 -12.00 -3.50
C ILE A 131 -1.91 -11.28 -2.98
N GLN A 132 -1.72 -10.33 -2.07
CA GLN A 132 -2.78 -9.46 -1.58
C GLN A 132 -2.83 -8.20 -2.43
N MET A 133 -4.02 -7.91 -3.01
CA MET A 133 -4.25 -6.73 -3.85
C MET A 133 -5.32 -5.82 -3.25
N ASP A 134 -5.12 -4.53 -3.40
CA ASP A 134 -6.10 -3.51 -2.99
C ASP A 134 -5.85 -2.17 -3.69
N ALA A 135 -6.81 -1.26 -3.54
CA ALA A 135 -6.72 0.11 -4.01
C ALA A 135 -7.01 1.08 -2.86
N CYS A 136 -6.24 2.15 -2.77
CA CYS A 136 -6.36 3.13 -1.71
C CYS A 136 -6.56 4.54 -2.29
N ILE A 137 -7.69 5.15 -1.92
CA ILE A 137 -7.99 6.55 -2.23
C ILE A 137 -7.32 7.44 -1.18
N HIS A 138 -6.45 8.33 -1.63
CA HIS A 138 -5.77 9.26 -0.73
C HIS A 138 -5.35 10.55 -1.46
N LEU A 139 -4.92 11.58 -0.70
CA LEU A 139 -4.34 12.81 -1.24
C LEU A 139 -2.86 12.59 -1.60
N TRP A 140 -2.60 11.71 -2.57
CA TRP A 140 -1.24 11.32 -2.92
C TRP A 140 -0.39 12.48 -3.44
N PHE A 141 -1.02 13.42 -4.15
CA PHE A 141 -0.39 14.63 -4.72
C PHE A 141 -0.72 15.91 -3.93
N GLY A 142 -1.30 15.79 -2.75
CA GLY A 142 -1.61 16.91 -1.85
C GLY A 142 -2.83 17.76 -2.21
N LYS A 143 -3.32 17.71 -3.44
CA LYS A 143 -4.41 18.59 -3.94
C LYS A 143 -5.73 17.86 -4.20
N ALA A 144 -5.68 16.75 -4.90
CA ALA A 144 -6.85 15.97 -5.29
C ALA A 144 -6.71 14.52 -4.81
N LYS A 145 -7.84 13.86 -4.53
CA LYS A 145 -7.86 12.43 -4.25
C LYS A 145 -7.59 11.67 -5.54
N THR A 146 -6.62 10.77 -5.49
CA THR A 146 -6.31 9.81 -6.54
C THR A 146 -6.21 8.42 -5.93
N VAL A 147 -6.15 7.39 -6.74
CA VAL A 147 -6.13 6.01 -6.29
C VAL A 147 -4.78 5.38 -6.59
N LEU A 148 -4.19 4.75 -5.58
CA LEU A 148 -3.03 3.88 -5.74
C LEU A 148 -3.48 2.44 -5.64
N HIS A 149 -3.29 1.67 -6.71
CA HIS A 149 -3.45 0.21 -6.70
C HIS A 149 -2.14 -0.42 -6.26
N ALA A 150 -2.20 -1.42 -5.39
CA ALA A 150 -1.03 -2.07 -4.84
C ALA A 150 -1.21 -3.59 -4.78
N ALA A 151 -0.11 -4.30 -5.00
CA ALA A 151 -0.01 -5.73 -4.82
C ALA A 151 1.23 -6.07 -4.00
N ILE A 152 1.07 -6.94 -3.00
CA ILE A 152 2.14 -7.38 -2.08
C ILE A 152 2.09 -8.90 -1.94
N ASP A 153 3.26 -9.52 -1.95
CA ASP A 153 3.41 -10.94 -1.64
C ASP A 153 3.32 -11.18 -0.14
N ASP A 154 2.47 -12.11 0.29
CA ASP A 154 2.26 -12.40 1.72
C ASP A 154 3.49 -13.01 2.37
N ALA A 155 4.19 -13.93 1.70
CA ALA A 155 5.35 -14.64 2.23
C ALA A 155 6.50 -13.69 2.53
N THR A 156 6.94 -12.93 1.55
CA THR A 156 8.14 -12.09 1.61
C THR A 156 7.87 -10.65 2.04
N GLY A 157 6.62 -10.18 1.87
CA GLY A 157 6.29 -8.76 2.02
C GLY A 157 6.86 -7.89 0.90
N GLN A 158 7.29 -8.47 -0.21
CA GLN A 158 7.70 -7.73 -1.41
C GLN A 158 6.50 -7.08 -2.07
N VAL A 159 6.62 -5.82 -2.39
CA VAL A 159 5.68 -5.12 -3.27
C VAL A 159 5.97 -5.60 -4.70
N VAL A 160 4.96 -6.22 -5.31
CA VAL A 160 5.08 -6.82 -6.66
C VAL A 160 4.38 -5.99 -7.74
N GLY A 161 3.60 -4.99 -7.35
CA GLY A 161 2.98 -4.05 -8.27
C GLY A 161 2.45 -2.80 -7.58
N LEU A 162 2.65 -1.63 -8.21
CA LEU A 162 2.06 -0.34 -7.80
C LEU A 162 1.64 0.42 -9.06
N TYR A 163 0.45 1.03 -9.02
CA TYR A 163 -0.03 1.84 -10.13
C TYR A 163 -1.02 2.92 -9.68
N PHE A 164 -0.80 4.16 -10.08
CA PHE A 164 -1.73 5.26 -9.88
C PHE A 164 -2.77 5.34 -11.00
N ASP A 165 -4.02 5.58 -10.60
CA ASP A 165 -5.09 5.93 -11.52
C ASP A 165 -5.95 7.05 -10.89
N LYS A 166 -6.81 7.69 -11.70
CA LYS A 166 -7.74 8.73 -11.22
C LYS A 166 -8.77 8.14 -10.25
N GLU A 167 -9.23 6.95 -10.55
CA GLU A 167 -10.25 6.21 -9.80
C GLU A 167 -9.84 4.74 -9.65
N GLU A 168 -10.56 3.98 -8.83
CA GLU A 168 -10.39 2.54 -8.75
C GLU A 168 -11.01 1.87 -9.97
N THR A 169 -10.17 1.36 -10.86
CA THR A 169 -10.56 0.86 -12.18
C THR A 169 -10.02 -0.53 -12.47
N LEU A 170 -10.64 -1.21 -13.41
CA LEU A 170 -10.11 -2.44 -13.98
C LEU A 170 -8.72 -2.22 -14.60
N ASN A 171 -8.50 -1.05 -15.21
CA ASN A 171 -7.20 -0.67 -15.77
C ASN A 171 -6.09 -0.65 -14.71
N GLY A 172 -6.37 -0.10 -13.52
CA GLY A 172 -5.41 -0.08 -12.41
C GLY A 172 -5.02 -1.50 -11.99
N TYR A 173 -6.00 -2.39 -11.81
CA TYR A 173 -5.74 -3.79 -11.48
C TYR A 173 -5.01 -4.54 -12.59
N TYR A 174 -5.34 -4.28 -13.85
CA TYR A 174 -4.63 -4.87 -14.99
C TYR A 174 -3.17 -4.42 -15.05
N ASN A 175 -2.87 -3.15 -14.75
CA ASN A 175 -1.51 -2.64 -14.74
C ASN A 175 -0.65 -3.30 -13.64
N ILE A 176 -1.18 -3.46 -12.41
CA ILE A 176 -0.41 -4.17 -11.37
C ILE A 176 -0.28 -5.67 -11.68
N THR A 177 -1.30 -6.30 -12.26
CA THR A 177 -1.23 -7.69 -12.72
C THR A 177 -0.21 -7.85 -13.85
N HIS A 178 -0.18 -6.93 -14.80
CA HIS A 178 0.83 -6.90 -15.86
C HIS A 178 2.26 -6.84 -15.28
N GLN A 179 2.49 -6.00 -14.26
CA GLN A 179 3.78 -5.92 -13.58
C GLN A 179 4.17 -7.27 -12.94
N ILE A 180 3.22 -7.97 -12.32
CA ILE A 180 3.45 -9.29 -11.72
C ILE A 180 3.82 -10.30 -12.80
N LEU A 181 2.99 -10.43 -13.85
CA LEU A 181 3.15 -11.42 -14.91
C LEU A 181 4.46 -11.24 -15.68
N THR A 182 4.83 -9.99 -15.97
CA THR A 182 6.04 -9.69 -16.76
C THR A 182 7.34 -9.80 -15.95
N LYS A 183 7.27 -9.62 -14.63
CA LYS A 183 8.48 -9.57 -13.79
C LYS A 183 8.70 -10.85 -12.98
N TYR A 184 7.62 -11.48 -12.52
CA TYR A 184 7.72 -12.60 -11.60
C TYR A 184 7.09 -13.89 -12.14
N GLY A 185 6.05 -13.80 -12.97
CA GLY A 185 5.29 -14.94 -13.48
C GLY A 185 3.85 -14.98 -12.97
N ILE A 186 3.23 -16.15 -13.00
CA ILE A 186 1.83 -16.35 -12.63
C ILE A 186 1.76 -16.77 -11.15
N PRO A 187 1.12 -16.00 -10.26
CA PRO A 187 0.92 -16.38 -8.86
C PRO A 187 -0.16 -17.45 -8.72
N TYR A 188 -0.11 -18.22 -7.63
CA TYR A 188 -1.11 -19.24 -7.34
C TYR A 188 -2.45 -18.62 -6.92
N LEU A 189 -2.46 -17.66 -5.99
CA LEU A 189 -3.65 -17.08 -5.39
C LEU A 189 -3.55 -15.54 -5.33
N ILE A 190 -4.66 -14.88 -5.68
CA ILE A 190 -4.86 -13.45 -5.45
C ILE A 190 -5.99 -13.24 -4.44
N LYS A 191 -5.71 -12.54 -3.34
CA LYS A 191 -6.71 -12.07 -2.36
C LYS A 191 -7.07 -10.61 -2.57
N THR A 192 -8.36 -10.30 -2.61
CA THR A 192 -8.87 -8.95 -2.86
C THR A 192 -10.25 -8.74 -2.21
N ASP A 193 -10.76 -7.50 -2.20
CA ASP A 193 -12.10 -7.18 -1.69
C ASP A 193 -13.21 -7.67 -2.63
N ARG A 194 -14.41 -7.83 -2.06
CA ARG A 194 -15.64 -8.04 -2.84
C ARG A 194 -16.10 -6.73 -3.50
N ARG A 195 -15.40 -6.27 -4.50
CA ARG A 195 -15.83 -5.10 -5.28
C ARG A 195 -16.34 -5.53 -6.66
N THR A 196 -17.09 -4.66 -7.32
CA THR A 196 -17.67 -4.91 -8.64
C THR A 196 -16.65 -5.24 -9.73
N VAL A 197 -15.39 -4.88 -9.54
CA VAL A 197 -14.28 -5.24 -10.44
C VAL A 197 -13.97 -6.74 -10.37
N PHE A 198 -14.21 -7.38 -9.22
CA PHE A 198 -13.86 -8.77 -8.98
C PHE A 198 -15.07 -9.69 -8.98
N THR A 199 -16.21 -9.22 -8.44
CA THR A 199 -17.45 -10.01 -8.38
C THR A 199 -18.63 -9.13 -8.72
N TYR A 200 -19.52 -9.58 -9.60
CA TYR A 200 -20.78 -8.91 -9.93
C TYR A 200 -21.96 -9.77 -9.49
N LYS A 201 -22.77 -9.27 -8.54
CA LYS A 201 -24.07 -9.85 -8.22
C LYS A 201 -25.13 -8.99 -8.87
N LYS A 202 -25.86 -9.54 -9.85
CA LYS A 202 -27.03 -8.89 -10.43
C LYS A 202 -28.08 -8.69 -9.33
N LYS A 203 -28.46 -7.43 -9.06
CA LYS A 203 -29.67 -7.15 -8.26
C LYS A 203 -30.88 -7.61 -9.06
N ALA A 204 -31.62 -8.56 -8.52
CA ALA A 204 -32.85 -9.12 -9.05
C ALA A 204 -32.71 -10.19 -10.16
N SER A 205 -32.40 -11.42 -9.77
CA SER A 205 -33.06 -12.63 -10.27
C SER A 205 -33.09 -13.65 -9.15
N SER A 206 -34.26 -14.22 -8.92
CA SER A 206 -34.52 -15.29 -7.93
C SER A 206 -33.93 -16.64 -8.32
N ASN A 207 -33.17 -16.72 -9.39
CA ASN A 207 -32.49 -17.92 -9.84
C ASN A 207 -31.02 -17.81 -9.49
N ILE A 208 -30.50 -18.87 -8.85
CA ILE A 208 -29.09 -19.09 -8.49
C ILE A 208 -28.28 -19.35 -9.77
N GLU A 209 -28.42 -18.50 -10.77
CA GLU A 209 -27.74 -18.67 -12.03
C GLU A 209 -26.77 -17.54 -12.27
N GLU A 210 -25.53 -17.99 -12.45
CA GLU A 210 -24.42 -17.31 -13.05
C GLU A 210 -23.86 -16.13 -12.23
N ASP A 211 -22.89 -16.45 -11.38
CA ASP A 211 -21.79 -15.53 -11.09
C ASP A 211 -21.22 -15.08 -12.44
N THR A 212 -21.74 -13.97 -12.92
CA THR A 212 -21.18 -13.33 -14.11
C THR A 212 -19.75 -12.97 -13.74
N PHE A 213 -18.79 -13.79 -14.13
CA PHE A 213 -17.38 -13.54 -13.95
C PHE A 213 -17.10 -12.11 -14.40
N THR A 214 -16.61 -11.28 -13.52
CA THR A 214 -16.13 -9.97 -13.93
C THR A 214 -14.97 -10.16 -14.88
N GLN A 215 -14.67 -9.16 -15.68
CA GLN A 215 -13.56 -9.23 -16.63
C GLN A 215 -12.24 -9.59 -15.96
N TYR A 216 -12.03 -9.10 -14.73
CA TYR A 216 -10.81 -9.42 -13.98
C TYR A 216 -10.77 -10.89 -13.55
N ALA A 217 -11.87 -11.42 -13.02
CA ALA A 217 -11.96 -12.83 -12.66
C ALA A 217 -11.79 -13.75 -13.87
N TYR A 218 -12.35 -13.35 -15.01
CA TYR A 218 -12.17 -14.07 -16.27
C TYR A 218 -10.70 -14.09 -16.70
N ALA A 219 -10.01 -12.95 -16.65
CA ALA A 219 -8.58 -12.86 -16.97
C ALA A 219 -7.73 -13.76 -16.06
N CYS A 220 -7.99 -13.75 -14.75
CA CYS A 220 -7.30 -14.62 -13.80
C CYS A 220 -7.56 -16.11 -14.07
N HIS A 221 -8.82 -16.48 -14.35
CA HIS A 221 -9.16 -17.85 -14.70
C HIS A 221 -8.43 -18.33 -15.97
N GLN A 222 -8.30 -17.48 -16.99
CA GLN A 222 -7.53 -17.75 -18.20
C GLN A 222 -6.04 -18.02 -17.95
N LEU A 223 -5.50 -17.47 -16.85
CA LEU A 223 -4.11 -17.65 -16.41
C LEU A 223 -3.96 -18.78 -15.38
N GLY A 224 -5.04 -19.40 -14.94
CA GLY A 224 -4.99 -20.40 -13.87
C GLY A 224 -4.82 -19.80 -12.46
N ILE A 225 -5.01 -18.50 -12.30
CA ILE A 225 -4.89 -17.81 -11.01
C ILE A 225 -6.18 -17.99 -10.21
N HIS A 226 -6.07 -18.49 -8.98
CA HIS A 226 -7.18 -18.53 -8.05
C HIS A 226 -7.46 -17.12 -7.48
N ILE A 227 -8.74 -16.77 -7.32
CA ILE A 227 -9.15 -15.51 -6.68
C ILE A 227 -9.98 -15.84 -5.45
N GLU A 228 -9.56 -15.28 -4.31
CA GLU A 228 -10.35 -15.25 -3.10
C GLU A 228 -10.80 -13.81 -2.79
N THR A 229 -12.09 -13.65 -2.50
CA THR A 229 -12.65 -12.34 -2.15
C THR A 229 -13.35 -12.39 -0.80
N SER A 230 -13.15 -11.37 0.03
CA SER A 230 -13.83 -11.23 1.29
C SER A 230 -14.20 -9.77 1.56
N SER A 231 -15.26 -9.57 2.33
CA SER A 231 -15.63 -8.26 2.89
C SER A 231 -15.07 -8.06 4.32
N VAL A 232 -14.39 -9.05 4.85
CA VAL A 232 -13.82 -9.00 6.22
C VAL A 232 -12.51 -8.22 6.18
N PRO A 233 -12.35 -7.15 6.99
CA PRO A 233 -11.15 -6.31 7.00
C PRO A 233 -9.84 -7.10 7.22
N GLU A 234 -9.88 -8.10 8.09
CA GLU A 234 -8.70 -8.90 8.48
C GLU A 234 -8.23 -9.87 7.39
N PHE A 235 -8.94 -9.95 6.28
CA PHE A 235 -8.64 -10.87 5.18
C PHE A 235 -7.33 -10.54 4.44
N LYS A 236 -6.96 -9.24 4.40
CA LYS A 236 -5.79 -8.71 3.66
C LYS A 236 -4.86 -7.88 4.55
N PRO A 237 -4.32 -8.41 5.65
CA PRO A 237 -3.59 -7.59 6.64
C PRO A 237 -2.28 -7.01 6.10
N ARG A 238 -1.67 -7.61 5.06
CA ARG A 238 -0.39 -7.16 4.51
C ARG A 238 -0.54 -5.92 3.65
N VAL A 239 -1.49 -5.93 2.71
CA VAL A 239 -1.72 -4.78 1.83
C VAL A 239 -2.27 -3.58 2.61
N GLU A 240 -3.09 -3.80 3.64
CA GLU A 240 -3.56 -2.73 4.52
C GLU A 240 -2.38 -2.07 5.27
N ARG A 241 -1.47 -2.87 5.81
CA ARG A 241 -0.26 -2.36 6.45
C ARG A 241 0.68 -1.69 5.45
N LEU A 242 0.76 -2.21 4.24
CA LEU A 242 1.49 -1.58 3.15
C LEU A 242 0.96 -0.17 2.92
N PHE A 243 -0.35 0.03 2.74
CA PHE A 243 -0.93 1.35 2.53
C PHE A 243 -0.67 2.31 3.68
N GLN A 244 -0.69 1.85 4.94
CA GLN A 244 -0.30 2.69 6.08
C GLN A 244 1.13 3.24 5.94
N THR A 245 2.04 2.45 5.37
CA THR A 245 3.43 2.87 5.12
C THR A 245 3.52 3.77 3.89
N LEU A 246 2.85 3.41 2.79
CA LEU A 246 2.88 4.17 1.54
C LEU A 246 2.26 5.56 1.70
N GLN A 247 1.15 5.69 2.43
CA GLN A 247 0.52 6.98 2.75
C GLN A 247 1.44 7.95 3.50
N GLN A 248 2.41 7.42 4.25
CA GLN A 248 3.36 8.23 5.00
C GLN A 248 4.63 8.55 4.21
N ARG A 249 4.89 7.88 3.09
CA ARG A 249 6.14 8.00 2.32
C ARG A 249 5.94 8.56 0.92
N ILE A 250 5.02 7.98 0.16
CA ILE A 250 4.85 8.34 -1.26
C ILE A 250 4.51 9.82 -1.45
N PRO A 251 3.58 10.46 -0.68
CA PRO A 251 3.32 11.88 -0.86
C PRO A 251 4.57 12.75 -0.68
N GLN A 252 5.43 12.37 0.26
CA GLN A 252 6.68 13.08 0.54
C GLN A 252 7.69 12.89 -0.58
N GLU A 253 7.86 11.65 -1.05
CA GLU A 253 8.77 11.34 -2.17
C GLU A 253 8.34 12.04 -3.46
N LEU A 254 7.05 12.03 -3.78
CA LEU A 254 6.51 12.73 -4.96
C LEU A 254 6.74 14.23 -4.86
N ARG A 255 6.51 14.83 -3.68
CA ARG A 255 6.75 16.26 -3.45
C ARG A 255 8.22 16.61 -3.58
N LEU A 256 9.12 15.82 -2.97
CA LEU A 256 10.57 16.05 -3.04
C LEU A 256 11.12 15.87 -4.46
N ALA A 257 10.51 14.98 -5.25
CA ALA A 257 10.85 14.78 -6.66
C ALA A 257 10.12 15.75 -7.60
N GLN A 258 9.28 16.67 -7.07
CA GLN A 258 8.46 17.62 -7.83
C GLN A 258 7.52 16.97 -8.84
N ILE A 259 7.06 15.74 -8.55
CA ILE A 259 6.15 14.97 -9.40
C ILE A 259 4.71 15.37 -9.09
N ASN A 260 3.97 15.83 -10.12
CA ASN A 260 2.62 16.35 -9.97
C ASN A 260 1.60 15.65 -10.87
N THR A 261 2.02 14.76 -11.76
CA THR A 261 1.16 14.04 -12.69
C THR A 261 1.14 12.54 -12.40
N ILE A 262 0.03 11.89 -12.74
CA ILE A 262 -0.12 10.43 -12.57
C ILE A 262 0.89 9.68 -13.45
N GLU A 263 1.12 10.16 -14.65
CA GLU A 263 2.02 9.59 -15.65
C GLU A 263 3.47 9.57 -15.15
N GLU A 264 3.94 10.70 -14.61
CA GLU A 264 5.29 10.80 -14.00
C GLU A 264 5.40 9.93 -12.76
N ALA A 265 4.35 9.94 -11.93
CA ALA A 265 4.30 9.12 -10.72
C ALA A 265 4.37 7.62 -11.05
N ASN A 266 3.69 7.15 -12.09
CA ASN A 266 3.77 5.75 -12.52
C ASN A 266 5.17 5.36 -13.02
N LYS A 267 5.90 6.27 -13.66
CA LYS A 267 7.31 6.04 -14.00
C LYS A 267 8.18 5.97 -12.74
N PHE A 268 7.97 6.88 -11.79
CA PHE A 268 8.68 6.91 -10.52
C PHE A 268 8.46 5.63 -9.70
N LEU A 269 7.23 5.08 -9.68
CA LEU A 269 6.90 3.86 -8.94
C LEU A 269 7.76 2.66 -9.37
N GLY A 270 8.20 2.60 -10.63
CA GLY A 270 9.08 1.53 -11.11
C GLY A 270 10.40 1.45 -10.33
N THR A 271 11.02 2.59 -10.03
CA THR A 271 12.24 2.69 -9.21
C THR A 271 11.92 2.57 -7.72
N TYR A 272 10.82 3.18 -7.28
CA TYR A 272 10.40 3.17 -5.88
C TYR A 272 10.12 1.76 -5.35
N ILE A 273 9.50 0.88 -6.13
CA ILE A 273 9.25 -0.52 -5.74
C ILE A 273 10.56 -1.22 -5.37
N LYS A 274 11.62 -1.02 -6.15
CA LYS A 274 12.93 -1.61 -5.86
C LYS A 274 13.48 -1.10 -4.53
N GLN A 275 13.51 0.22 -4.34
CA GLN A 275 14.00 0.85 -3.11
C GLN A 275 13.17 0.42 -1.87
N TYR A 276 11.84 0.31 -2.05
CA TYR A 276 10.96 -0.18 -0.99
C TYR A 276 11.28 -1.62 -0.61
N ASN A 277 11.42 -2.50 -1.59
CA ASN A 277 11.69 -3.92 -1.37
C ASN A 277 13.06 -4.14 -0.74
N ASP A 278 14.10 -3.46 -1.19
CA ASP A 278 15.44 -3.54 -0.61
C ASP A 278 15.45 -3.16 0.88
N LYS A 279 14.51 -2.30 1.29
CA LYS A 279 14.45 -1.80 2.65
C LYS A 279 13.49 -2.58 3.57
N PHE A 280 12.36 -3.03 3.06
CA PHE A 280 11.25 -3.53 3.87
C PHE A 280 10.88 -4.99 3.62
N ALA A 281 11.27 -5.57 2.49
CA ALA A 281 11.03 -6.97 2.22
C ALA A 281 11.87 -7.84 3.16
N LEU A 282 11.34 -9.01 3.50
CA LEU A 282 12.08 -9.98 4.27
C LEU A 282 13.12 -10.66 3.39
N CYS A 283 14.37 -10.68 3.84
CA CYS A 283 15.42 -11.48 3.24
C CYS A 283 15.19 -12.97 3.56
N ILE A 284 14.28 -13.61 2.82
CA ILE A 284 14.05 -15.05 2.95
C ILE A 284 14.99 -15.72 1.93
N ASN A 285 16.23 -15.96 2.34
CA ASN A 285 17.27 -16.56 1.51
C ASN A 285 16.95 -17.96 0.97
N ASN A 286 15.87 -18.61 1.47
CA ASN A 286 15.46 -19.96 1.09
C ASN A 286 13.99 -20.07 0.68
N SER A 287 13.30 -18.98 0.43
CA SER A 287 11.91 -19.04 -0.02
C SER A 287 11.88 -19.50 -1.47
N LYS A 288 11.45 -20.74 -1.66
CA LYS A 288 11.15 -21.25 -3.00
C LYS A 288 10.00 -20.43 -3.57
N SER A 289 10.09 -20.10 -4.86
CA SER A 289 8.99 -19.49 -5.60
C SER A 289 8.06 -20.57 -6.11
N VAL A 290 6.76 -20.34 -5.99
CA VAL A 290 5.70 -21.13 -6.64
C VAL A 290 5.09 -20.38 -7.82
N MET A 291 5.67 -19.25 -8.21
CA MET A 291 5.27 -18.57 -9.45
C MET A 291 5.48 -19.49 -10.64
N GLU A 292 4.48 -19.62 -11.48
CA GLU A 292 4.63 -20.29 -12.77
C GLU A 292 5.37 -19.40 -13.78
N ASN A 293 5.83 -20.01 -14.87
CA ASN A 293 6.58 -19.31 -15.91
C ASN A 293 5.82 -18.11 -16.45
N GLN A 294 6.57 -17.06 -16.78
CA GLN A 294 6.02 -15.84 -17.37
C GLN A 294 5.31 -16.17 -18.70
N PRO A 295 4.05 -15.71 -18.87
CA PRO A 295 3.36 -15.87 -20.14
C PRO A 295 4.03 -15.00 -21.22
N SER A 296 3.82 -15.35 -22.50
CA SER A 296 4.25 -14.48 -23.59
C SER A 296 3.55 -13.11 -23.53
N ASN A 297 4.19 -12.07 -24.02
CA ASN A 297 3.60 -10.73 -24.08
C ASN A 297 2.28 -10.70 -24.84
N GLU A 298 2.16 -11.50 -25.92
CA GLU A 298 0.93 -11.65 -26.68
C GLU A 298 -0.19 -12.25 -25.84
N LYS A 299 0.10 -13.34 -25.10
CA LYS A 299 -0.85 -13.94 -24.17
C LYS A 299 -1.30 -12.97 -23.08
N ILE A 300 -0.37 -12.21 -22.49
CA ILE A 300 -0.67 -11.19 -21.48
C ILE A 300 -1.61 -10.12 -22.07
N ASN A 301 -1.28 -9.59 -23.25
CA ASN A 301 -2.07 -8.55 -23.92
C ASN A 301 -3.51 -9.00 -24.23
N LEU A 302 -3.70 -10.23 -24.64
CA LEU A 302 -5.02 -10.77 -24.94
C LEU A 302 -5.80 -11.12 -23.67
N THR A 303 -5.12 -11.61 -22.65
CA THR A 303 -5.76 -11.99 -21.38
C THR A 303 -6.19 -10.76 -20.57
N LEU A 304 -5.36 -9.73 -20.50
CA LEU A 304 -5.69 -8.45 -19.84
C LEU A 304 -6.49 -7.51 -20.76
N ALA A 305 -7.15 -8.04 -21.78
CA ALA A 305 -7.97 -7.24 -22.68
C ALA A 305 -9.30 -6.82 -22.03
N THR A 306 -9.79 -5.65 -22.43
CA THR A 306 -11.13 -5.19 -22.06
C THR A 306 -12.16 -5.73 -23.05
N LEU A 307 -13.16 -6.44 -22.55
CA LEU A 307 -14.22 -7.05 -23.31
C LEU A 307 -15.49 -6.18 -23.25
N CYS A 308 -16.05 -5.83 -24.40
CA CYS A 308 -17.29 -5.06 -24.50
C CYS A 308 -18.28 -5.74 -25.43
N LYS A 309 -19.47 -6.09 -24.94
CA LYS A 309 -20.57 -6.56 -25.79
C LYS A 309 -21.13 -5.40 -26.62
N ARG A 310 -21.31 -5.61 -27.91
CA ARG A 310 -21.94 -4.66 -28.85
C ARG A 310 -22.96 -5.43 -29.71
N VAL A 311 -23.90 -4.67 -30.24
CA VAL A 311 -24.95 -5.19 -31.12
C VAL A 311 -24.76 -4.55 -32.48
N VAL A 312 -24.87 -5.36 -33.51
CA VAL A 312 -24.79 -4.95 -34.92
C VAL A 312 -26.00 -4.10 -35.26
N ASP A 313 -25.76 -2.93 -35.85
CA ASP A 313 -26.78 -2.00 -36.30
C ASP A 313 -27.37 -2.36 -37.67
N SER A 314 -28.24 -1.50 -38.21
CA SER A 314 -28.85 -1.67 -39.53
C SER A 314 -27.89 -1.48 -40.71
N GLU A 315 -26.69 -0.88 -40.43
CA GLU A 315 -25.65 -0.68 -41.45
C GLU A 315 -24.56 -1.75 -41.39
N HIS A 316 -24.85 -2.88 -40.71
CA HIS A 316 -23.91 -3.99 -40.51
C HIS A 316 -22.61 -3.54 -39.81
N SER A 317 -22.71 -2.53 -38.94
CA SER A 317 -21.60 -1.97 -38.18
C SER A 317 -21.83 -2.05 -36.67
N ILE A 318 -20.77 -1.74 -35.90
CA ILE A 318 -20.86 -1.60 -34.44
C ILE A 318 -20.29 -0.25 -34.04
N LYS A 319 -20.92 0.39 -33.04
CA LYS A 319 -20.41 1.61 -32.44
C LYS A 319 -19.55 1.28 -31.21
N TYR A 320 -18.29 1.72 -31.22
CA TYR A 320 -17.38 1.63 -30.08
C TYR A 320 -16.61 2.93 -29.90
N LYS A 321 -16.62 3.51 -28.69
CA LYS A 321 -15.98 4.83 -28.37
C LYS A 321 -16.29 5.92 -29.39
N ASN A 322 -17.56 6.08 -29.75
CA ASN A 322 -18.07 7.04 -30.74
C ASN A 322 -17.53 6.88 -32.17
N LYS A 323 -16.90 5.73 -32.48
CA LYS A 323 -16.49 5.37 -33.83
C LYS A 323 -17.31 4.16 -34.30
N TYR A 324 -17.56 4.09 -35.62
CA TYR A 324 -18.22 2.94 -36.25
C TYR A 324 -17.18 2.03 -36.87
N TYR A 325 -17.34 0.72 -36.64
CA TYR A 325 -16.46 -0.32 -37.16
C TYR A 325 -17.25 -1.30 -37.96
N ARG A 326 -16.75 -1.66 -39.16
CA ARG A 326 -17.27 -2.72 -39.99
C ARG A 326 -16.46 -3.98 -39.82
N PHE A 327 -17.11 -5.12 -40.07
CA PHE A 327 -16.46 -6.41 -39.94
C PHE A 327 -15.71 -6.75 -41.23
N VAL A 328 -14.51 -7.24 -41.10
CA VAL A 328 -13.70 -7.74 -42.20
C VAL A 328 -13.09 -9.09 -41.82
N ASN A 329 -12.88 -9.95 -42.82
CA ASN A 329 -12.16 -11.19 -42.59
C ASN A 329 -10.65 -10.95 -42.50
N LYS A 330 -9.88 -12.06 -42.34
CA LYS A 330 -8.39 -11.97 -42.23
C LYS A 330 -7.73 -11.39 -43.49
N ASN A 331 -8.42 -11.44 -44.65
CA ASN A 331 -7.92 -10.93 -45.92
C ASN A 331 -8.42 -9.50 -46.22
N GLY A 332 -9.09 -8.85 -45.25
CA GLY A 332 -9.62 -7.50 -45.41
C GLY A 332 -10.95 -7.41 -46.17
N ALA A 333 -11.53 -8.51 -46.61
CA ALA A 333 -12.83 -8.49 -47.29
C ALA A 333 -13.99 -8.29 -46.29
N PRO A 334 -15.01 -7.48 -46.63
CA PRO A 334 -16.16 -7.21 -45.76
C PRO A 334 -16.92 -8.47 -45.38
N ILE A 335 -17.34 -8.56 -44.12
CA ILE A 335 -18.28 -9.55 -43.62
C ILE A 335 -19.53 -8.83 -43.13
N TYR A 336 -20.68 -9.35 -43.42
CA TYR A 336 -21.98 -8.79 -43.05
C TYR A 336 -22.66 -9.67 -42.02
N PHE A 337 -23.05 -9.11 -40.90
CA PHE A 337 -23.85 -9.75 -39.86
C PHE A 337 -25.24 -9.11 -39.80
N ASN A 338 -26.24 -9.85 -39.45
CA ASN A 338 -27.59 -9.34 -39.32
C ASN A 338 -27.73 -8.34 -38.18
N LYS A 339 -28.60 -7.33 -38.38
CA LYS A 339 -29.00 -6.41 -37.31
C LYS A 339 -29.44 -7.18 -36.07
N GLY A 340 -28.99 -6.76 -34.90
CA GLY A 340 -29.29 -7.43 -33.63
C GLY A 340 -28.30 -8.50 -33.22
N THR A 341 -27.39 -8.92 -34.10
CA THR A 341 -26.33 -9.87 -33.75
C THR A 341 -25.46 -9.30 -32.66
N THR A 342 -25.25 -10.05 -31.58
CA THR A 342 -24.34 -9.67 -30.50
C THR A 342 -22.92 -10.09 -30.85
N CYS A 343 -21.98 -9.17 -30.71
CA CYS A 343 -20.54 -9.42 -30.84
C CYS A 343 -19.78 -8.92 -29.60
N VAL A 344 -18.58 -9.41 -29.44
CA VAL A 344 -17.65 -8.95 -28.38
C VAL A 344 -16.50 -8.19 -29.02
N VAL A 345 -16.34 -6.95 -28.63
CA VAL A 345 -15.15 -6.15 -28.97
C VAL A 345 -14.08 -6.45 -27.94
N ILE A 346 -12.92 -6.88 -28.40
CA ILE A 346 -11.74 -7.15 -27.58
C ILE A 346 -10.77 -6.00 -27.80
N LYS A 347 -10.54 -5.20 -26.76
CA LYS A 347 -9.48 -4.20 -26.76
C LYS A 347 -8.30 -4.77 -25.99
N SER A 348 -7.20 -5.07 -26.69
CA SER A 348 -5.96 -5.57 -26.07
C SER A 348 -5.42 -4.58 -25.03
N PHE A 349 -4.59 -5.07 -24.11
CA PHE A 349 -4.06 -4.25 -23.01
C PHE A 349 -3.20 -3.09 -23.52
N ASN A 350 -2.40 -3.33 -24.54
CA ASN A 350 -1.54 -2.30 -25.14
C ASN A 350 -2.23 -1.39 -26.18
N GLY A 351 -3.54 -1.58 -26.45
CA GLY A 351 -4.31 -0.73 -27.37
C GLY A 351 -4.75 -1.39 -28.67
#